data_ece1772d4bffbaecb50b8c683196910e
#
_entry.id   ece1772d4bffbaecb50b8c683196910e
#
_cell.length_a   1.000
_cell.length_b   1.000
_cell.length_c   1.000
_cell.angle_alpha   90.00
_cell.angle_beta   90.00
_cell.angle_gamma   90.00
#
_symmetry.space_group_name_H-M   'P 1'
#
loop_
_entity.id
_entity.type
_entity.pdbx_description
1 polymer ?
#
loop_
_entity_poly.entity_id
_entity_poly.type
_entity_poly.pdbx_seq_one_letter_code
_entity_poly.pdbx_strand_id
1 'polypeptide(L)'
;ELNLADFYKLFTIEGLDIDGIIETNVGLKGNNGAALESLQNRGYVKIQNIKINTKLFPSKFVIKQGEFKFEGARLTFKDVKARYKRNVFVFDGDVSNYINYALKENEVLKGNINFTTNRVNIDDFMAFNSGESSSKSSAAEGVVLLPTNVELSIKGKAKEVLFKDIILQDFDGDLALNKGFLTLNQTKFEMIGSHFTMNGTYKPVNARKANFSFDVKGKNFDIQRAYKELTLFREMASAAENAYGKVSLDYKLAGDLGADMFPKMKTIKGGGVLTLEDIKFKGFKLFNSVAEKTNTDALHDANVKKIDVKTSIENNVIKIERTKFKIAGFRPRIEGQVTLDGYMNIGMRLGLPPFGIIGIPIKVTGPSDTFEVEVGKYQKEDLDEKDDEFTDYQKSLEEEKLKQEAVQVKQ
;
A
#
# COMPACT_ATOMS: atom_id res chain seq x y z
N GLU A 1 4.55 -15.91 43.52
CA GLU A 1 4.50 -14.87 42.45
C GLU A 1 5.80 -14.10 42.45
N LEU A 2 6.54 -14.18 41.36
CA LEU A 2 7.73 -13.36 41.14
C LEU A 2 7.33 -12.10 40.38
N ASN A 3 7.73 -10.93 40.87
CA ASN A 3 7.58 -9.69 40.11
C ASN A 3 8.62 -9.71 38.99
N LEU A 4 8.17 -9.54 37.74
CA LEU A 4 9.02 -9.60 36.57
C LEU A 4 10.10 -8.52 36.55
N ALA A 5 9.81 -7.34 37.12
CA ALA A 5 10.78 -6.27 37.23
C ALA A 5 11.99 -6.64 38.10
N ASP A 6 11.80 -7.49 39.11
CA ASP A 6 12.90 -7.99 39.94
C ASP A 6 13.68 -9.13 39.25
N PHE A 7 12.99 -9.97 38.47
CA PHE A 7 13.63 -10.99 37.65
C PHE A 7 14.41 -10.38 36.48
N TYR A 8 13.87 -9.30 35.89
CA TYR A 8 14.49 -8.56 34.79
C TYR A 8 15.80 -7.86 35.19
N LYS A 9 15.93 -7.39 36.44
CA LYS A 9 17.18 -6.83 36.95
C LYS A 9 18.34 -7.81 36.95
N LEU A 10 18.04 -9.13 36.92
CA LEU A 10 19.04 -10.21 36.79
C LEU A 10 19.47 -10.46 35.34
N PHE A 11 18.69 -10.01 34.35
CA PHE A 11 18.91 -10.21 32.92
C PHE A 11 18.65 -8.92 32.16
N THR A 12 19.56 -7.96 32.22
CA THR A 12 19.45 -6.68 31.49
C THR A 12 19.54 -6.92 29.99
N ILE A 13 18.38 -6.96 29.30
CA ILE A 13 18.31 -6.92 27.84
C ILE A 13 18.21 -5.45 27.43
N GLU A 14 19.24 -4.94 26.77
CA GLU A 14 19.30 -3.55 26.35
C GLU A 14 18.14 -3.17 25.40
N GLY A 15 17.32 -2.20 25.81
CA GLY A 15 16.19 -1.69 25.01
C GLY A 15 14.86 -2.41 25.17
N LEU A 16 14.75 -3.32 26.15
CA LEU A 16 13.51 -3.98 26.53
C LEU A 16 13.17 -3.66 27.99
N ASP A 17 12.07 -2.98 28.23
CA ASP A 17 11.53 -2.68 29.58
C ASP A 17 10.25 -3.48 29.77
N ILE A 18 10.24 -4.39 30.79
CA ILE A 18 9.15 -5.32 31.06
C ILE A 18 8.63 -5.11 32.49
N ASP A 19 7.31 -4.94 32.63
CA ASP A 19 6.63 -4.83 33.92
C ASP A 19 5.34 -5.66 33.90
N GLY A 20 5.05 -6.42 34.95
CA GLY A 20 3.85 -7.22 35.06
C GLY A 20 3.93 -8.40 36.03
N ILE A 21 2.98 -9.34 35.96
CA ILE A 21 2.88 -10.50 36.84
C ILE A 21 3.12 -11.78 36.03
N ILE A 22 3.96 -12.67 36.59
CA ILE A 22 4.21 -14.00 36.03
C ILE A 22 3.89 -15.07 37.06
N GLU A 23 3.15 -16.09 36.63
CA GLU A 23 3.03 -17.39 37.29
C GLU A 23 3.82 -18.41 36.46
N THR A 24 4.78 -19.10 37.07
CA THR A 24 5.62 -20.05 36.34
C THR A 24 5.69 -21.40 37.01
N ASN A 25 5.73 -22.44 36.17
CA ASN A 25 6.09 -23.81 36.57
C ASN A 25 7.02 -24.36 35.47
N VAL A 26 8.31 -24.07 35.59
CA VAL A 26 9.33 -24.45 34.62
C VAL A 26 10.38 -25.34 35.29
N GLY A 27 10.54 -26.53 34.80
CA GLY A 27 11.65 -27.43 35.15
C GLY A 27 12.84 -27.18 34.20
N LEU A 28 14.01 -26.96 34.78
CA LEU A 28 15.28 -26.86 34.05
C LEU A 28 16.14 -28.04 34.39
N LYS A 29 16.68 -28.76 33.39
CA LYS A 29 17.61 -29.87 33.55
C LYS A 29 18.84 -29.66 32.69
N GLY A 30 20.01 -29.70 33.29
CA GLY A 30 21.28 -29.58 32.61
C GLY A 30 22.45 -29.89 33.54
N ASN A 31 23.65 -29.99 33.00
CA ASN A 31 24.87 -30.23 33.78
C ASN A 31 25.41 -28.89 34.34
N ASN A 32 26.07 -28.93 35.52
CA ASN A 32 26.75 -27.78 36.08
C ASN A 32 27.77 -27.22 35.05
N GLY A 33 27.65 -25.94 34.70
CA GLY A 33 28.49 -25.30 33.71
C GLY A 33 28.04 -25.49 32.26
N ALA A 34 26.88 -26.12 32.00
CA ALA A 34 26.31 -26.20 30.68
C ALA A 34 25.84 -24.82 30.21
N ALA A 35 26.06 -24.50 28.94
CA ALA A 35 25.52 -23.27 28.33
C ALA A 35 23.99 -23.29 28.45
N LEU A 36 23.37 -22.14 28.69
CA LEU A 36 21.91 -21.99 28.85
C LEU A 36 21.11 -22.59 27.69
N GLU A 37 21.70 -22.62 26.51
CA GLU A 37 21.16 -23.23 25.28
C GLU A 37 21.03 -24.73 25.33
N SER A 38 21.84 -25.42 26.14
CA SER A 38 21.84 -26.85 26.31
C SER A 38 20.93 -27.34 27.44
N LEU A 39 20.31 -26.38 28.18
CA LEU A 39 19.35 -26.73 29.22
C LEU A 39 18.07 -27.27 28.61
N GLN A 40 17.69 -28.47 29.04
CA GLN A 40 16.37 -29.01 28.75
C GLN A 40 15.36 -28.29 29.65
N ASN A 41 14.56 -27.41 29.05
CA ASN A 41 13.46 -26.74 29.71
C ASN A 41 12.13 -27.42 29.34
N ARG A 42 11.25 -27.56 30.31
CA ARG A 42 9.89 -28.04 30.13
C ARG A 42 9.00 -27.39 31.17
N GLY A 43 7.87 -26.89 30.74
CA GLY A 43 6.91 -26.30 31.68
C GLY A 43 6.02 -25.30 31.01
N TYR A 44 5.39 -24.48 31.84
CA TYR A 44 4.57 -23.37 31.34
C TYR A 44 4.83 -22.09 32.13
N VAL A 45 4.53 -20.97 31.48
CA VAL A 45 4.48 -19.65 32.09
C VAL A 45 3.16 -19.01 31.71
N LYS A 46 2.42 -18.57 32.71
CA LYS A 46 1.25 -17.71 32.53
C LYS A 46 1.64 -16.29 32.85
N ILE A 47 1.25 -15.39 31.99
CA ILE A 47 1.55 -13.96 32.15
C ILE A 47 0.28 -13.14 32.17
N GLN A 48 0.30 -12.09 32.96
CA GLN A 48 -0.81 -11.13 33.09
C GLN A 48 -0.28 -9.71 33.11
N ASN A 49 -0.91 -8.84 32.31
CA ASN A 49 -0.63 -7.41 32.25
C ASN A 49 0.86 -7.05 32.02
N ILE A 50 1.57 -7.87 31.23
CA ILE A 50 2.96 -7.59 30.88
C ILE A 50 3.00 -6.40 29.93
N LYS A 51 3.75 -5.38 30.32
CA LYS A 51 4.02 -4.19 29.51
C LYS A 51 5.42 -4.33 28.90
N ILE A 52 5.50 -4.25 27.58
CA ILE A 52 6.73 -4.37 26.82
C ILE A 52 6.98 -3.04 26.12
N ASN A 53 8.10 -2.42 26.41
CA ASN A 53 8.58 -1.22 25.73
C ASN A 53 9.71 -1.59 24.77
N THR A 54 9.65 -1.14 23.53
CA THR A 54 10.68 -1.41 22.52
C THR A 54 11.00 -0.15 21.73
N LYS A 55 12.22 -0.08 21.18
CA LYS A 55 12.62 1.04 20.31
C LYS A 55 11.90 1.03 18.95
N LEU A 56 11.22 -0.09 18.57
CA LEU A 56 10.51 -0.22 17.31
C LEU A 56 9.15 0.49 17.30
N PHE A 57 8.53 0.63 18.46
CA PHE A 57 7.18 1.17 18.58
C PHE A 57 7.13 2.34 19.56
N PRO A 58 6.42 3.42 19.21
CA PRO A 58 6.33 4.62 20.03
C PRO A 58 5.53 4.45 21.32
N SER A 59 4.83 3.32 21.50
CA SER A 59 4.00 3.03 22.68
C SER A 59 4.26 1.63 23.20
N LYS A 60 3.91 1.40 24.46
CA LYS A 60 4.07 0.08 25.09
C LYS A 60 3.09 -0.94 24.52
N PHE A 61 3.59 -2.14 24.24
CA PHE A 61 2.80 -3.33 24.01
C PHE A 61 2.34 -3.88 25.37
N VAL A 62 1.09 -4.28 25.49
CA VAL A 62 0.56 -4.87 26.72
C VAL A 62 0.01 -6.24 26.42
N ILE A 63 0.64 -7.29 26.96
CA ILE A 63 0.09 -8.63 26.95
C ILE A 63 -0.86 -8.73 28.16
N LYS A 64 -2.16 -8.75 27.89
CA LYS A 64 -3.19 -8.80 28.93
C LYS A 64 -3.22 -10.12 29.65
N GLN A 65 -3.10 -11.21 28.90
CA GLN A 65 -3.01 -12.57 29.39
C GLN A 65 -2.40 -13.48 28.32
N GLY A 66 -1.73 -14.54 28.74
CA GLY A 66 -1.21 -15.55 27.84
C GLY A 66 -0.62 -16.73 28.63
N GLU A 67 -0.71 -17.93 28.02
CA GLU A 67 -0.04 -19.13 28.48
C GLU A 67 0.99 -19.55 27.45
N PHE A 68 2.21 -19.77 27.90
CA PHE A 68 3.37 -20.18 27.10
C PHE A 68 3.88 -21.51 27.61
N LYS A 69 4.00 -22.50 26.72
CA LYS A 69 4.57 -23.81 27.02
C LYS A 69 5.95 -23.92 26.42
N PHE A 70 6.89 -24.34 27.23
CA PHE A 70 8.29 -24.54 26.87
C PHE A 70 8.56 -26.03 26.68
N GLU A 71 9.13 -26.38 25.53
CA GLU A 71 9.62 -27.73 25.20
C GLU A 71 10.95 -27.64 24.48
N GLY A 72 12.04 -27.62 25.24
CA GLY A 72 13.39 -27.41 24.70
C GLY A 72 13.53 -26.06 23.98
N ALA A 73 13.92 -26.09 22.73
CA ALA A 73 14.10 -24.87 21.93
C ALA A 73 12.78 -24.26 21.38
N ARG A 74 11.63 -24.90 21.62
CA ARG A 74 10.32 -24.47 21.12
C ARG A 74 9.46 -23.89 22.25
N LEU A 75 8.87 -22.75 21.98
CA LEU A 75 7.90 -22.08 22.82
C LEU A 75 6.57 -22.01 22.07
N THR A 76 5.53 -22.65 22.59
CA THR A 76 4.18 -22.57 22.02
C THR A 76 3.30 -21.68 22.88
N PHE A 77 2.37 -20.98 22.25
CA PHE A 77 1.42 -20.11 22.93
C PHE A 77 0.03 -20.16 22.28
N LYS A 78 -0.98 -20.00 23.13
CA LYS A 78 -2.38 -20.04 22.71
C LYS A 78 -3.19 -18.97 23.43
N ASP A 79 -4.18 -18.41 22.72
CA ASP A 79 -5.11 -17.39 23.23
C ASP A 79 -4.39 -16.21 23.92
N VAL A 80 -3.21 -15.83 23.41
CA VAL A 80 -2.46 -14.68 23.95
C VAL A 80 -3.15 -13.39 23.55
N LYS A 81 -3.74 -12.70 24.51
CA LYS A 81 -4.40 -11.41 24.29
C LYS A 81 -3.42 -10.27 24.49
N ALA A 82 -3.16 -9.52 23.43
CA ALA A 82 -2.28 -8.37 23.48
C ALA A 82 -2.97 -7.11 22.99
N ARG A 83 -2.51 -5.96 23.50
CA ARG A 83 -2.99 -4.64 23.11
C ARG A 83 -1.83 -3.71 22.80
N TYR A 84 -1.95 -3.01 21.68
CA TYR A 84 -1.08 -1.89 21.33
C TYR A 84 -1.94 -0.66 21.05
N LYS A 85 -1.80 0.40 21.85
CA LYS A 85 -2.72 1.53 21.85
C LYS A 85 -4.19 1.02 21.92
N ARG A 86 -5.01 1.27 20.88
CA ARG A 86 -6.41 0.81 20.76
C ARG A 86 -6.56 -0.53 20.02
N ASN A 87 -5.48 -1.06 19.44
CA ASN A 87 -5.52 -2.31 18.69
C ASN A 87 -5.44 -3.50 19.67
N VAL A 88 -6.34 -4.45 19.53
CA VAL A 88 -6.40 -5.66 20.36
C VAL A 88 -6.26 -6.88 19.48
N PHE A 89 -5.30 -7.74 19.82
CA PHE A 89 -4.98 -8.95 19.08
C PHE A 89 -5.13 -10.19 19.96
N VAL A 90 -5.50 -11.29 19.34
CA VAL A 90 -5.38 -12.63 19.91
C VAL A 90 -4.38 -13.39 19.07
N PHE A 91 -3.35 -13.94 19.69
CA PHE A 91 -2.27 -14.66 19.04
C PHE A 91 -2.25 -16.12 19.46
N ASP A 92 -2.02 -17.00 18.50
CA ASP A 92 -1.69 -18.41 18.69
C ASP A 92 -0.43 -18.72 17.87
N GLY A 93 0.37 -19.69 18.30
CA GLY A 93 1.51 -20.09 17.50
C GLY A 93 2.64 -20.71 18.26
N ASP A 94 3.78 -20.70 17.61
CA ASP A 94 5.03 -21.17 18.18
C ASP A 94 6.23 -20.35 17.70
N VAL A 95 7.23 -20.27 18.54
CA VAL A 95 8.54 -19.73 18.19
C VAL A 95 9.66 -20.66 18.63
N SER A 96 10.76 -20.63 17.91
CA SER A 96 11.98 -21.35 18.20
C SER A 96 13.16 -20.40 18.29
N ASN A 97 14.27 -20.89 18.83
CA ASN A 97 15.48 -20.11 19.09
C ASN A 97 15.27 -18.92 20.08
N TYR A 98 14.19 -18.98 20.86
CA TYR A 98 13.82 -17.86 21.75
C TYR A 98 14.85 -17.62 22.87
N ILE A 99 15.57 -18.64 23.34
CA ILE A 99 16.62 -18.51 24.38
C ILE A 99 17.82 -17.74 23.83
N ASN A 100 18.36 -18.17 22.67
CA ASN A 100 19.48 -17.46 22.05
C ASN A 100 19.07 -16.04 21.64
N TYR A 101 17.87 -15.89 21.07
CA TYR A 101 17.31 -14.57 20.73
C TYR A 101 17.26 -13.61 21.92
N ALA A 102 16.95 -14.13 23.12
CA ALA A 102 16.89 -13.32 24.34
C ALA A 102 18.27 -13.03 24.96
N LEU A 103 19.24 -13.91 24.76
CA LEU A 103 20.51 -13.88 25.48
C LEU A 103 21.74 -13.46 24.63
N LYS A 104 21.61 -13.54 23.31
CA LYS A 104 22.71 -13.24 22.38
C LYS A 104 22.29 -12.19 21.37
N GLU A 105 23.23 -11.33 21.05
CA GLU A 105 23.06 -10.36 19.95
C GLU A 105 23.03 -11.08 18.59
N ASN A 106 22.30 -10.49 17.64
CA ASN A 106 22.18 -10.94 16.24
C ASN A 106 21.55 -12.33 16.03
N GLU A 107 20.97 -12.93 17.05
CA GLU A 107 20.21 -14.16 16.90
C GLU A 107 18.80 -13.92 16.30
N VAL A 108 18.30 -14.90 15.57
CA VAL A 108 17.04 -14.78 14.83
C VAL A 108 15.95 -15.60 15.51
N LEU A 109 14.86 -14.94 15.90
CA LEU A 109 13.64 -15.61 16.36
C LEU A 109 12.89 -16.16 15.15
N LYS A 110 12.57 -17.47 15.18
CA LYS A 110 11.82 -18.12 14.09
C LYS A 110 10.49 -18.63 14.60
N GLY A 111 9.46 -18.63 13.76
CA GLY A 111 8.18 -19.16 14.21
C GLY A 111 7.03 -19.03 13.25
N ASN A 112 5.89 -19.55 13.71
CA ASN A 112 4.61 -19.47 13.03
C ASN A 112 3.61 -18.83 13.97
N ILE A 113 2.97 -17.76 13.52
CA ILE A 113 2.03 -16.97 14.32
C ILE A 113 0.72 -16.87 13.57
N ASN A 114 -0.39 -17.16 14.25
CA ASN A 114 -1.70 -16.81 13.79
C ASN A 114 -2.20 -15.64 14.65
N PHE A 115 -2.78 -14.63 14.06
CA PHE A 115 -3.46 -13.58 14.82
C PHE A 115 -4.86 -13.33 14.30
N THR A 116 -5.72 -12.94 15.22
CA THR A 116 -7.04 -12.42 14.91
C THR A 116 -7.27 -11.08 15.62
N THR A 117 -7.95 -10.18 14.93
CA THR A 117 -8.36 -8.90 15.51
C THR A 117 -9.70 -8.45 14.95
N ASN A 118 -10.47 -7.69 15.70
CA ASN A 118 -11.64 -7.02 15.15
C ASN A 118 -11.24 -5.78 14.35
N ARG A 119 -10.25 -5.03 14.85
CA ARG A 119 -9.81 -3.79 14.21
C ARG A 119 -8.35 -3.54 14.46
N VAL A 120 -7.62 -3.17 13.41
CA VAL A 120 -6.26 -2.67 13.50
C VAL A 120 -6.13 -1.36 12.74
N ASN A 121 -5.49 -0.38 13.35
CA ASN A 121 -5.11 0.87 12.70
C ASN A 121 -3.60 0.86 12.46
N ILE A 122 -3.21 0.79 11.20
CA ILE A 122 -1.79 0.73 10.80
C ILE A 122 -1.06 2.03 11.15
N ASP A 123 -1.75 3.19 11.14
CA ASP A 123 -1.16 4.49 11.50
C ASP A 123 -0.62 4.49 12.93
N ASP A 124 -1.18 3.68 13.82
CA ASP A 124 -0.70 3.54 15.20
C ASP A 124 0.72 2.93 15.27
N PHE A 125 1.18 2.24 14.23
CA PHE A 125 2.50 1.58 14.14
C PHE A 125 3.53 2.38 13.35
N MET A 126 3.15 3.52 12.78
CA MET A 126 4.08 4.38 12.05
C MET A 126 5.15 4.92 13.00
N ALA A 127 6.40 4.94 12.52
CA ALA A 127 7.53 5.45 13.27
C ALA A 127 7.40 6.96 13.46
N PHE A 128 7.43 7.41 14.72
CA PHE A 128 7.56 8.82 15.01
C PHE A 128 9.04 9.17 15.00
N ASN A 129 9.38 10.35 14.53
CA ASN A 129 10.68 10.93 14.76
C ASN A 129 10.88 11.07 16.28
N SER A 130 11.70 10.23 16.88
CA SER A 130 12.21 10.38 18.23
C SER A 130 13.31 11.45 18.27
N GLY A 131 13.06 12.60 17.66
CA GLY A 131 13.85 13.80 17.77
C GLY A 131 13.19 14.70 18.79
N GLU A 132 13.84 14.91 19.94
CA GLU A 132 13.49 15.94 20.91
C GLU A 132 13.32 17.28 20.18
N SER A 133 12.10 17.68 19.94
CA SER A 133 11.68 19.09 19.98
C SER A 133 10.19 19.21 19.71
N SER A 134 9.54 19.67 20.75
CA SER A 134 8.24 20.29 20.80
C SER A 134 7.95 21.20 19.59
N SER A 135 7.03 20.78 18.72
CA SER A 135 6.07 21.71 18.13
C SER A 135 4.88 20.94 17.59
N LYS A 136 3.70 21.49 17.86
CA LYS A 136 2.40 20.96 17.57
C LYS A 136 2.15 20.75 16.06
N SER A 137 2.45 19.54 15.55
CA SER A 137 1.80 19.06 14.34
C SER A 137 1.41 17.60 14.55
N SER A 138 0.14 17.36 14.63
CA SER A 138 -0.52 16.11 15.08
C SER A 138 -0.73 15.12 13.93
N ALA A 139 0.21 14.97 13.00
CA ALA A 139 0.20 13.89 12.02
C ALA A 139 1.31 12.91 12.37
N ALA A 140 0.95 11.63 12.50
CA ALA A 140 1.92 10.55 12.61
C ALA A 140 2.77 10.53 11.34
N GLU A 141 4.03 10.92 11.44
CA GLU A 141 4.98 10.91 10.34
C GLU A 141 5.99 9.78 10.56
N GLY A 142 6.26 9.03 9.51
CA GLY A 142 7.23 7.94 9.53
C GLY A 142 6.64 6.64 8.99
N VAL A 143 7.50 5.81 8.40
CA VAL A 143 7.07 4.51 7.87
C VAL A 143 6.94 3.49 9.01
N VAL A 144 6.23 2.39 8.78
CA VAL A 144 6.16 1.26 9.73
C VAL A 144 7.50 0.54 9.74
N LEU A 145 8.20 0.55 10.88
CA LEU A 145 9.45 -0.19 11.05
C LEU A 145 9.17 -1.66 11.38
N LEU A 146 10.00 -2.53 10.85
CA LEU A 146 9.91 -3.98 11.03
C LEU A 146 11.17 -4.51 11.74
N PRO A 147 11.04 -5.49 12.64
CA PRO A 147 12.20 -6.11 13.28
C PRO A 147 13.07 -6.85 12.25
N THR A 148 14.37 -6.69 12.36
CA THR A 148 15.35 -7.28 11.43
C THR A 148 15.87 -8.64 11.88
N ASN A 149 15.62 -9.01 13.11
CA ASN A 149 16.12 -10.23 13.76
C ASN A 149 15.01 -11.28 13.96
N VAL A 150 14.03 -11.34 13.05
CA VAL A 150 12.96 -12.34 13.08
C VAL A 150 12.75 -12.98 11.71
N GLU A 151 12.33 -14.23 11.71
CA GLU A 151 11.84 -15.00 10.55
C GLU A 151 10.50 -15.64 10.95
N LEU A 152 9.39 -15.01 10.57
CA LEU A 152 8.04 -15.39 10.99
C LEU A 152 7.15 -15.66 9.79
N SER A 153 6.45 -16.78 9.83
CA SER A 153 5.27 -17.04 9.00
C SER A 153 4.03 -16.64 9.80
N ILE A 154 3.22 -15.77 9.23
CA ILE A 154 2.10 -15.14 9.96
C ILE A 154 0.82 -15.34 9.16
N LYS A 155 -0.21 -15.90 9.78
CA LYS A 155 -1.58 -15.89 9.26
C LYS A 155 -2.40 -14.87 10.02
N GLY A 156 -2.88 -13.86 9.31
CA GLY A 156 -3.59 -12.74 9.92
C GLY A 156 -5.03 -12.64 9.46
N LYS A 157 -5.96 -12.47 10.41
CA LYS A 157 -7.36 -12.16 10.12
C LYS A 157 -7.79 -10.92 10.88
N ALA A 158 -8.37 -9.96 10.17
CA ALA A 158 -8.93 -8.75 10.77
C ALA A 158 -10.30 -8.45 10.16
N LYS A 159 -11.29 -8.11 10.96
CA LYS A 159 -12.57 -7.63 10.43
C LYS A 159 -12.41 -6.27 9.77
N GLU A 160 -11.54 -5.43 10.31
CA GLU A 160 -11.28 -4.11 9.79
C GLU A 160 -9.80 -3.75 9.93
N VAL A 161 -9.18 -3.31 8.82
CA VAL A 161 -7.84 -2.72 8.77
C VAL A 161 -7.97 -1.29 8.29
N LEU A 162 -7.50 -0.36 9.10
CA LEU A 162 -7.49 1.08 8.80
C LEU A 162 -6.07 1.49 8.44
N PHE A 163 -5.94 2.22 7.37
CA PHE A 163 -4.70 2.87 6.97
C PHE A 163 -5.02 4.17 6.24
N LYS A 164 -4.74 5.30 6.88
CA LYS A 164 -5.14 6.62 6.37
C LYS A 164 -6.65 6.68 6.10
N ASP A 165 -7.04 6.99 4.87
CA ASP A 165 -8.42 6.98 4.37
C ASP A 165 -8.87 5.62 3.85
N ILE A 166 -7.98 4.62 3.81
CA ILE A 166 -8.29 3.28 3.32
C ILE A 166 -8.87 2.44 4.45
N ILE A 167 -10.01 1.80 4.19
CA ILE A 167 -10.65 0.84 5.06
C ILE A 167 -10.73 -0.50 4.32
N LEU A 168 -10.01 -1.50 4.83
CA LEU A 168 -10.11 -2.87 4.36
C LEU A 168 -10.98 -3.66 5.32
N GLN A 169 -11.96 -4.39 4.79
CA GLN A 169 -12.83 -5.26 5.56
C GLN A 169 -12.48 -6.72 5.27
N ASP A 170 -12.76 -7.59 6.22
CA ASP A 170 -12.56 -9.05 6.12
C ASP A 170 -11.18 -9.44 5.57
N PHE A 171 -10.16 -8.80 6.13
CA PHE A 171 -8.77 -9.08 5.79
C PHE A 171 -8.39 -10.51 6.20
N ASP A 172 -7.87 -11.28 5.24
CA ASP A 172 -7.31 -12.61 5.41
C ASP A 172 -5.99 -12.72 4.62
N GLY A 173 -4.87 -12.86 5.29
CA GLY A 173 -3.57 -12.81 4.65
C GLY A 173 -2.54 -13.78 5.22
N ASP A 174 -1.80 -14.41 4.31
CA ASP A 174 -0.57 -15.12 4.63
C ASP A 174 0.60 -14.14 4.47
N LEU A 175 1.27 -13.85 5.59
CA LEU A 175 2.36 -12.89 5.67
C LEU A 175 3.66 -13.61 6.02
N ALA A 176 4.77 -13.15 5.49
CA ALA A 176 6.09 -13.59 5.92
C ALA A 176 6.92 -12.37 6.30
N LEU A 177 7.45 -12.38 7.53
CA LEU A 177 8.38 -11.37 8.00
C LEU A 177 9.77 -11.99 8.10
N ASN A 178 10.70 -11.48 7.32
CA ASN A 178 12.05 -12.00 7.25
C ASN A 178 13.06 -10.84 7.22
N LYS A 179 13.84 -10.71 8.29
CA LYS A 179 14.93 -9.72 8.41
C LYS A 179 14.52 -8.30 7.99
N GLY A 180 13.39 -7.83 8.53
CA GLY A 180 12.86 -6.50 8.23
C GLY A 180 12.16 -6.37 6.87
N PHE A 181 11.84 -7.48 6.22
CA PHE A 181 11.16 -7.54 4.95
C PHE A 181 9.81 -8.25 5.14
N LEU A 182 8.71 -7.58 4.82
CA LEU A 182 7.37 -8.14 4.88
C LEU A 182 6.93 -8.56 3.48
N THR A 183 6.49 -9.80 3.35
CA THR A 183 5.84 -10.33 2.14
C THR A 183 4.38 -10.61 2.45
N LEU A 184 3.48 -10.24 1.54
CA LEU A 184 2.07 -10.58 1.56
C LEU A 184 1.81 -11.58 0.43
N ASN A 185 1.21 -12.72 0.77
CA ASN A 185 0.91 -13.79 -0.18
C ASN A 185 -0.60 -14.03 -0.21
N GLN A 186 -1.20 -13.93 -1.39
CA GLN A 186 -2.62 -14.19 -1.62
C GLN A 186 -3.56 -13.53 -0.59
N THR A 187 -3.18 -12.35 -0.13
CA THR A 187 -3.97 -11.57 0.83
C THR A 187 -5.29 -11.17 0.20
N LYS A 188 -6.39 -11.38 0.92
CA LYS A 188 -7.75 -11.09 0.48
C LYS A 188 -8.37 -10.06 1.41
N PHE A 189 -9.16 -9.17 0.86
CA PHE A 189 -9.90 -8.17 1.62
C PHE A 189 -11.04 -7.59 0.78
N GLU A 190 -11.97 -6.95 1.44
CA GLU A 190 -12.96 -6.08 0.80
C GLU A 190 -12.56 -4.62 0.96
N MET A 191 -12.71 -3.84 -0.10
CA MET A 191 -12.49 -2.40 -0.11
C MET A 191 -13.51 -1.75 -1.04
N ILE A 192 -14.08 -0.61 -0.66
CA ILE A 192 -15.10 0.09 -1.45
C ILE A 192 -16.25 -0.82 -1.95
N GLY A 193 -16.63 -1.82 -1.12
CA GLY A 193 -17.70 -2.79 -1.42
C GLY A 193 -17.37 -3.80 -2.51
N SER A 194 -16.09 -4.09 -2.73
CA SER A 194 -15.64 -5.08 -3.71
C SER A 194 -14.49 -5.92 -3.16
N HIS A 195 -14.34 -7.14 -3.69
CA HIS A 195 -13.27 -8.05 -3.29
C HIS A 195 -11.97 -7.74 -4.02
N PHE A 196 -10.89 -7.74 -3.25
CA PHE A 196 -9.53 -7.57 -3.74
C PHE A 196 -8.65 -8.75 -3.31
N THR A 197 -7.66 -9.03 -4.14
CA THR A 197 -6.54 -9.91 -3.81
C THR A 197 -5.24 -9.18 -4.04
N MET A 198 -4.25 -9.41 -3.16
CA MET A 198 -2.97 -8.72 -3.24
C MET A 198 -1.83 -9.67 -2.89
N ASN A 199 -0.80 -9.65 -3.72
CA ASN A 199 0.53 -10.11 -3.34
C ASN A 199 1.43 -8.89 -3.24
N GLY A 200 2.44 -8.94 -2.38
CA GLY A 200 3.31 -7.78 -2.32
C GLY A 200 4.44 -7.89 -1.35
N THR A 201 5.26 -6.87 -1.37
CA THR A 201 6.40 -6.73 -0.48
C THR A 201 6.47 -5.32 0.05
N TYR A 202 6.90 -5.20 1.30
CA TYR A 202 7.15 -3.94 1.96
C TYR A 202 8.50 -4.02 2.70
N LYS A 203 9.37 -3.04 2.46
CA LYS A 203 10.70 -2.97 3.06
C LYS A 203 10.99 -1.55 3.55
N PRO A 204 10.97 -1.29 4.86
CA PRO A 204 11.45 -0.03 5.40
C PRO A 204 12.96 0.10 5.14
N VAL A 205 13.38 1.26 4.65
CA VAL A 205 14.78 1.63 4.44
C VAL A 205 15.31 2.38 5.67
N ASN A 206 14.48 3.26 6.19
CA ASN A 206 14.70 4.01 7.43
C ASN A 206 13.34 4.52 7.94
N ALA A 207 13.32 5.31 9.02
CA ALA A 207 12.08 5.81 9.59
C ALA A 207 11.24 6.74 8.67
N ARG A 208 11.83 7.23 7.57
CA ARG A 208 11.17 8.18 6.64
C ARG A 208 10.96 7.65 5.23
N LYS A 209 11.43 6.43 4.95
CA LYS A 209 11.37 5.85 3.60
C LYS A 209 11.17 4.34 3.67
N ALA A 210 10.29 3.82 2.83
CA ALA A 210 10.17 2.40 2.57
C ALA A 210 10.06 2.13 1.06
N ASN A 211 10.39 0.92 0.63
CA ASN A 211 10.10 0.42 -0.70
C ASN A 211 8.88 -0.48 -0.64
N PHE A 212 8.09 -0.48 -1.71
CA PHE A 212 6.97 -1.39 -1.88
C PHE A 212 6.92 -1.98 -3.28
N SER A 213 6.30 -3.15 -3.40
CA SER A 213 5.91 -3.74 -4.68
C SER A 213 4.62 -4.54 -4.45
N PHE A 214 3.54 -4.21 -5.17
CA PHE A 214 2.24 -4.85 -5.04
C PHE A 214 1.72 -5.32 -6.39
N ASP A 215 1.12 -6.51 -6.40
CA ASP A 215 0.31 -7.07 -7.47
C ASP A 215 -1.12 -7.15 -6.92
N VAL A 216 -2.00 -6.27 -7.40
CA VAL A 216 -3.35 -6.07 -6.87
C VAL A 216 -4.38 -6.38 -7.95
N LYS A 217 -5.37 -7.19 -7.59
CA LYS A 217 -6.53 -7.49 -8.43
C LYS A 217 -7.81 -7.11 -7.69
N GLY A 218 -8.63 -6.31 -8.34
CA GLY A 218 -9.95 -5.92 -7.85
C GLY A 218 -10.99 -6.09 -8.94
N LYS A 219 -12.23 -6.46 -8.59
CA LYS A 219 -13.27 -6.72 -9.57
C LYS A 219 -14.51 -5.88 -9.31
N ASN A 220 -15.03 -5.29 -10.38
CA ASN A 220 -16.35 -4.65 -10.42
C ASN A 220 -16.61 -3.60 -9.34
N PHE A 221 -15.60 -2.85 -8.91
CA PHE A 221 -15.82 -1.75 -7.99
C PHE A 221 -16.40 -0.52 -8.68
N ASP A 222 -17.16 0.27 -7.94
CA ASP A 222 -17.79 1.48 -8.43
C ASP A 222 -16.79 2.62 -8.57
N ILE A 223 -16.73 3.27 -9.75
CA ILE A 223 -15.79 4.35 -10.04
C ILE A 223 -16.01 5.55 -9.11
N GLN A 224 -17.28 5.96 -8.93
CA GLN A 224 -17.60 7.13 -8.12
C GLN A 224 -17.30 6.90 -6.65
N ARG A 225 -17.50 5.67 -6.18
CA ARG A 225 -17.14 5.29 -4.82
C ARG A 225 -15.63 5.30 -4.63
N ALA A 226 -14.86 4.72 -5.58
CA ALA A 226 -13.39 4.77 -5.55
C ALA A 226 -12.87 6.21 -5.57
N TYR A 227 -13.43 7.08 -6.42
CA TYR A 227 -13.04 8.48 -6.52
C TYR A 227 -13.30 9.27 -5.22
N LYS A 228 -14.42 8.99 -4.54
CA LYS A 228 -14.78 9.67 -3.29
C LYS A 228 -14.01 9.17 -2.08
N GLU A 229 -13.82 7.84 -1.97
CA GLU A 229 -13.31 7.20 -0.77
C GLU A 229 -11.79 7.00 -0.79
N LEU A 230 -11.12 6.96 -1.97
CA LEU A 230 -9.69 6.69 -2.10
C LEU A 230 -8.93 7.91 -2.64
N THR A 231 -8.17 8.60 -1.79
CA THR A 231 -7.37 9.77 -2.20
C THR A 231 -6.39 9.43 -3.31
N LEU A 232 -5.66 8.31 -3.22
CA LEU A 232 -4.72 7.90 -4.25
C LEU A 232 -5.40 7.66 -5.61
N PHE A 233 -6.59 7.04 -5.62
CA PHE A 233 -7.35 6.84 -6.86
C PHE A 233 -7.77 8.20 -7.47
N ARG A 234 -8.23 9.13 -6.66
CA ARG A 234 -8.61 10.48 -7.10
C ARG A 234 -7.43 11.26 -7.70
N GLU A 235 -6.24 11.14 -7.09
CA GLU A 235 -5.03 11.79 -7.58
C GLU A 235 -4.53 11.19 -8.90
N MET A 236 -4.59 9.86 -9.06
CA MET A 236 -4.11 9.17 -10.26
C MET A 236 -5.13 9.14 -11.41
N ALA A 237 -6.41 9.30 -11.13
CA ALA A 237 -7.50 9.17 -12.08
C ALA A 237 -8.50 10.33 -12.00
N SER A 238 -8.02 11.56 -12.16
CA SER A 238 -8.86 12.78 -12.11
C SER A 238 -10.05 12.73 -13.09
N ALA A 239 -9.85 12.14 -14.25
CA ALA A 239 -10.91 11.91 -15.25
C ALA A 239 -12.10 11.07 -14.74
N ALA A 240 -11.90 10.28 -13.66
CA ALA A 240 -12.94 9.47 -13.05
C ALA A 240 -14.04 10.30 -12.34
N GLU A 241 -13.82 11.59 -12.10
CA GLU A 241 -14.81 12.51 -11.52
C GLU A 241 -16.14 12.46 -12.27
N ASN A 242 -16.09 12.42 -13.59
CA ASN A 242 -17.24 12.46 -14.49
C ASN A 242 -17.56 11.09 -15.14
N ALA A 243 -16.95 10.01 -14.64
CA ALA A 243 -17.18 8.65 -15.13
C ALA A 243 -17.98 7.84 -14.11
N TYR A 244 -19.02 7.17 -14.57
CA TYR A 244 -19.91 6.29 -13.77
C TYR A 244 -19.87 4.90 -14.37
N GLY A 245 -19.86 3.88 -13.53
CA GLY A 245 -19.82 2.49 -13.98
C GLY A 245 -18.92 1.65 -13.09
N LYS A 246 -18.50 0.49 -13.61
CA LYS A 246 -17.68 -0.48 -12.88
C LYS A 246 -16.27 -0.56 -13.46
N VAL A 247 -15.30 -0.74 -12.57
CA VAL A 247 -13.91 -0.98 -12.93
C VAL A 247 -13.43 -2.27 -12.30
N SER A 248 -12.68 -3.04 -13.08
CA SER A 248 -11.83 -4.11 -12.56
C SER A 248 -10.38 -3.76 -12.86
N LEU A 249 -9.48 -4.14 -11.99
CA LEU A 249 -8.04 -3.93 -12.19
C LEU A 249 -7.25 -5.21 -11.97
N ASP A 250 -6.19 -5.39 -12.77
CA ASP A 250 -5.11 -6.35 -12.56
C ASP A 250 -3.81 -5.56 -12.76
N TYR A 251 -3.19 -5.14 -11.65
CA TYR A 251 -2.19 -4.09 -11.69
C TYR A 251 -1.00 -4.39 -10.80
N LYS A 252 0.20 -4.14 -11.31
CA LYS A 252 1.46 -4.21 -10.56
C LYS A 252 2.04 -2.82 -10.38
N LEU A 253 2.39 -2.49 -9.15
CA LEU A 253 2.99 -1.21 -8.79
C LEU A 253 4.16 -1.43 -7.85
N ALA A 254 5.25 -0.72 -8.09
CA ALA A 254 6.40 -0.67 -7.21
C ALA A 254 6.91 0.77 -7.11
N GLY A 255 7.56 1.10 -6.00
CA GLY A 255 8.10 2.43 -5.79
C GLY A 255 8.55 2.67 -4.36
N ASP A 256 8.75 3.94 -4.04
CA ASP A 256 9.10 4.40 -2.71
C ASP A 256 7.89 5.01 -2.00
N LEU A 257 7.79 4.79 -0.69
CA LEU A 257 6.89 5.51 0.21
C LEU A 257 7.66 6.60 0.96
N GLY A 258 7.01 7.75 1.14
CA GLY A 258 7.49 8.83 2.00
C GLY A 258 7.23 8.58 3.48
N ALA A 259 7.60 9.53 4.35
CA ALA A 259 7.33 9.48 5.79
C ALA A 259 5.83 9.49 6.12
N ASP A 260 5.02 10.04 5.24
CA ASP A 260 3.56 10.03 5.28
C ASP A 260 2.94 8.69 4.83
N MET A 261 3.78 7.72 4.43
CA MET A 261 3.39 6.44 3.83
C MET A 261 2.67 6.57 2.47
N PHE A 262 2.70 7.75 1.84
CA PHE A 262 2.22 7.90 0.47
C PHE A 262 3.30 7.57 -0.55
N PRO A 263 2.91 7.01 -1.72
CA PRO A 263 3.84 6.75 -2.80
C PRO A 263 4.47 8.04 -3.33
N LYS A 264 5.77 8.03 -3.52
CA LYS A 264 6.47 9.12 -4.22
C LYS A 264 6.23 8.95 -5.72
N MET A 265 5.35 9.76 -6.31
CA MET A 265 4.85 9.60 -7.69
C MET A 265 5.96 9.40 -8.72
N LYS A 266 7.06 10.17 -8.64
CA LYS A 266 8.22 10.04 -9.55
C LYS A 266 8.95 8.68 -9.46
N THR A 267 8.73 7.89 -8.42
CA THR A 267 9.36 6.58 -8.22
C THR A 267 8.46 5.43 -8.61
N ILE A 268 7.19 5.71 -8.91
CA ILE A 268 6.23 4.67 -9.27
C ILE A 268 6.58 4.06 -10.60
N LYS A 269 6.64 2.73 -10.61
CA LYS A 269 6.80 1.89 -11.79
C LYS A 269 5.77 0.78 -11.76
N GLY A 270 5.31 0.37 -12.94
CA GLY A 270 4.39 -0.74 -13.02
C GLY A 270 3.51 -0.69 -14.25
N GLY A 271 2.31 -1.25 -14.11
CA GLY A 271 1.33 -1.30 -15.18
C GLY A 271 0.38 -2.46 -15.01
N GLY A 272 -0.56 -2.56 -15.90
CA GLY A 272 -1.58 -3.61 -15.87
C GLY A 272 -2.74 -3.33 -16.81
N VAL A 273 -3.86 -3.93 -16.48
CA VAL A 273 -5.10 -3.82 -17.24
C VAL A 273 -6.19 -3.23 -16.36
N LEU A 274 -6.85 -2.20 -16.87
CA LEU A 274 -8.10 -1.68 -16.34
C LEU A 274 -9.24 -2.12 -17.26
N THR A 275 -10.17 -2.90 -16.74
CA THR A 275 -11.39 -3.26 -17.44
C THR A 275 -12.52 -2.34 -16.96
N LEU A 276 -13.05 -1.54 -17.86
CA LEU A 276 -14.14 -0.61 -17.63
C LEU A 276 -15.42 -1.21 -18.19
N GLU A 277 -16.50 -1.26 -17.38
CA GLU A 277 -17.78 -1.85 -17.79
C GLU A 277 -18.94 -0.91 -17.49
N ASP A 278 -19.85 -0.80 -18.46
CA ASP A 278 -21.06 0.05 -18.42
C ASP A 278 -20.75 1.51 -18.07
N ILE A 279 -19.67 2.04 -18.66
CA ILE A 279 -19.20 3.40 -18.37
C ILE A 279 -20.09 4.43 -19.05
N LYS A 280 -20.64 5.32 -18.24
CA LYS A 280 -21.35 6.53 -18.66
C LYS A 280 -20.52 7.74 -18.30
N PHE A 281 -20.24 8.55 -19.29
CA PHE A 281 -19.57 9.84 -19.09
C PHE A 281 -20.62 10.96 -19.07
N LYS A 282 -20.65 11.73 -17.98
CA LYS A 282 -21.55 12.89 -17.88
C LYS A 282 -20.73 14.18 -17.86
N GLY A 283 -20.94 15.01 -18.87
CA GLY A 283 -20.22 16.29 -18.96
C GLY A 283 -18.72 16.12 -19.10
N PHE A 284 -18.25 14.99 -19.61
CA PHE A 284 -16.82 14.72 -19.76
C PHE A 284 -16.25 15.62 -20.85
N LYS A 285 -15.44 16.59 -20.44
CA LYS A 285 -14.91 17.66 -21.31
C LYS A 285 -14.30 17.14 -22.60
N LEU A 286 -13.55 16.02 -22.55
CA LEU A 286 -12.91 15.43 -23.72
C LEU A 286 -13.94 15.00 -24.78
N PHE A 287 -14.97 14.26 -24.39
CA PHE A 287 -15.99 13.81 -25.34
C PHE A 287 -16.84 14.98 -25.85
N ASN A 288 -17.16 15.93 -25.00
CA ASN A 288 -17.87 17.14 -25.43
C ASN A 288 -17.04 17.92 -26.46
N SER A 289 -15.75 18.15 -26.20
CA SER A 289 -14.87 18.84 -27.13
C SER A 289 -14.68 18.10 -28.45
N VAL A 290 -14.62 16.76 -28.40
CA VAL A 290 -14.58 15.94 -29.62
C VAL A 290 -15.91 16.00 -30.37
N ALA A 291 -17.05 15.92 -29.66
CA ALA A 291 -18.38 16.02 -30.23
C ALA A 291 -18.59 17.34 -31.00
N GLU A 292 -18.24 18.45 -30.35
CA GLU A 292 -18.31 19.81 -30.94
C GLU A 292 -17.41 19.92 -32.18
N LYS A 293 -16.14 19.51 -32.09
CA LYS A 293 -15.16 19.61 -33.18
C LYS A 293 -15.45 18.68 -34.36
N THR A 294 -16.15 17.57 -34.12
CA THR A 294 -16.50 16.58 -35.17
C THR A 294 -17.96 16.66 -35.59
N ASN A 295 -18.76 17.56 -35.01
CA ASN A 295 -20.20 17.71 -35.20
C ASN A 295 -20.94 16.37 -34.98
N THR A 296 -20.65 15.70 -33.84
CA THR A 296 -21.12 14.36 -33.50
C THR A 296 -21.83 14.33 -32.15
N ASP A 297 -23.10 14.75 -32.10
CA ASP A 297 -23.88 14.87 -30.86
C ASP A 297 -23.97 13.59 -30.04
N ALA A 298 -23.91 12.42 -30.69
CA ALA A 298 -24.00 11.10 -30.03
C ALA A 298 -22.84 10.83 -29.03
N LEU A 299 -21.81 11.62 -29.01
CA LEU A 299 -20.70 11.51 -28.06
C LEU A 299 -20.91 12.25 -26.74
N HIS A 300 -21.89 13.17 -26.64
CA HIS A 300 -22.15 13.94 -25.42
C HIS A 300 -22.56 13.07 -24.22
N ASP A 301 -23.40 12.04 -24.45
CA ASP A 301 -23.85 11.07 -23.44
C ASP A 301 -23.36 9.67 -23.74
N ALA A 302 -22.11 9.57 -24.03
CA ALA A 302 -21.50 8.34 -24.52
C ALA A 302 -21.48 7.24 -23.45
N ASN A 303 -21.93 6.05 -23.85
CA ASN A 303 -21.91 4.83 -23.03
C ASN A 303 -20.96 3.80 -23.66
N VAL A 304 -20.01 3.32 -22.87
CA VAL A 304 -19.08 2.27 -23.26
C VAL A 304 -19.42 1.01 -22.48
N LYS A 305 -19.85 -0.05 -23.20
CA LYS A 305 -20.22 -1.31 -22.55
C LYS A 305 -19.06 -2.00 -21.89
N LYS A 306 -17.94 -2.12 -22.61
CA LYS A 306 -16.70 -2.72 -22.10
C LYS A 306 -15.49 -2.23 -22.86
N ILE A 307 -14.43 -1.92 -22.12
CA ILE A 307 -13.11 -1.57 -22.66
C ILE A 307 -12.02 -2.07 -21.73
N ASP A 308 -11.02 -2.73 -22.29
CA ASP A 308 -9.80 -3.13 -21.58
C ASP A 308 -8.69 -2.17 -21.96
N VAL A 309 -8.21 -1.39 -20.99
CA VAL A 309 -7.15 -0.40 -21.16
C VAL A 309 -5.88 -0.95 -20.54
N LYS A 310 -4.89 -1.26 -21.37
CA LYS A 310 -3.56 -1.64 -20.89
C LYS A 310 -2.71 -0.40 -20.72
N THR A 311 -2.03 -0.33 -19.59
CA THR A 311 -1.16 0.80 -19.26
C THR A 311 0.14 0.33 -18.64
N SER A 312 1.19 1.14 -18.80
CA SER A 312 2.43 1.02 -18.04
C SER A 312 2.76 2.36 -17.40
N ILE A 313 3.45 2.34 -16.27
CA ILE A 313 3.85 3.54 -15.51
C ILE A 313 5.35 3.49 -15.32
N GLU A 314 6.03 4.53 -15.74
CA GLU A 314 7.45 4.75 -15.47
C GLU A 314 7.77 6.24 -15.58
N ASN A 315 8.69 6.73 -14.74
CA ASN A 315 9.19 8.10 -14.75
C ASN A 315 8.08 9.17 -14.76
N ASN A 316 7.08 9.04 -13.90
CA ASN A 316 5.92 9.93 -13.78
C ASN A 316 4.95 9.88 -14.98
N VAL A 317 5.11 8.95 -15.92
CA VAL A 317 4.30 8.83 -17.14
C VAL A 317 3.50 7.55 -17.13
N ILE A 318 2.20 7.65 -17.37
CA ILE A 318 1.31 6.54 -17.69
C ILE A 318 1.23 6.45 -19.22
N LYS A 319 1.76 5.39 -19.79
CA LYS A 319 1.61 5.06 -21.22
C LYS A 319 0.35 4.21 -21.40
N ILE A 320 -0.54 4.66 -22.27
CA ILE A 320 -1.76 3.94 -22.67
C ILE A 320 -1.47 3.21 -23.98
N GLU A 321 -1.54 1.86 -23.94
CA GLU A 321 -1.41 1.06 -25.14
C GLU A 321 -2.61 1.24 -26.06
N ARG A 322 -2.43 1.00 -27.34
CA ARG A 322 -3.48 1.11 -28.36
C ARG A 322 -4.72 0.30 -27.97
N THR A 323 -5.77 1.01 -27.66
CA THR A 323 -7.05 0.48 -27.18
C THR A 323 -8.16 0.79 -28.15
N LYS A 324 -8.95 -0.22 -28.51
CA LYS A 324 -10.11 -0.10 -29.42
C LYS A 324 -11.38 -0.42 -28.66
N PHE A 325 -12.43 0.37 -28.86
CA PHE A 325 -13.74 0.14 -28.25
C PHE A 325 -14.88 0.60 -29.16
N LYS A 326 -16.13 0.42 -28.70
CA LYS A 326 -17.33 0.88 -29.40
C LYS A 326 -18.07 1.86 -28.50
N ILE A 327 -18.53 2.96 -29.09
CA ILE A 327 -19.26 4.01 -28.41
C ILE A 327 -20.25 4.68 -29.39
N ALA A 328 -21.53 4.72 -29.06
CA ALA A 328 -22.58 5.37 -29.88
C ALA A 328 -22.52 5.04 -31.40
N GLY A 329 -22.18 3.79 -31.75
CA GLY A 329 -22.02 3.34 -33.16
C GLY A 329 -20.63 3.60 -33.76
N PHE A 330 -19.80 4.43 -33.14
CA PHE A 330 -18.42 4.70 -33.53
C PHE A 330 -17.47 3.61 -33.03
N ARG A 331 -16.27 3.55 -33.61
CA ARG A 331 -15.19 2.64 -33.26
C ARG A 331 -13.88 3.42 -32.96
N PRO A 332 -13.83 4.07 -31.81
CA PRO A 332 -12.64 4.80 -31.41
C PRO A 332 -11.44 3.87 -31.22
N ARG A 333 -10.27 4.42 -31.46
CA ARG A 333 -8.97 3.88 -31.10
C ARG A 333 -8.18 4.98 -30.40
N ILE A 334 -7.72 4.69 -29.19
CA ILE A 334 -6.92 5.61 -28.36
C ILE A 334 -5.57 5.00 -28.06
N GLU A 335 -4.55 5.83 -27.97
CA GLU A 335 -3.20 5.52 -27.49
C GLU A 335 -2.54 6.82 -27.05
N GLY A 336 -1.53 6.77 -26.19
CA GLY A 336 -0.81 7.97 -25.79
C GLY A 336 -0.21 7.89 -24.40
N GLN A 337 0.02 9.05 -23.84
CA GLN A 337 0.68 9.21 -22.56
C GLN A 337 -0.07 10.25 -21.70
N VAL A 338 -0.07 10.01 -20.39
CA VAL A 338 -0.60 10.94 -19.39
C VAL A 338 0.40 10.98 -18.24
N THR A 339 0.82 12.17 -17.80
CA THR A 339 1.62 12.24 -16.58
C THR A 339 0.75 12.01 -15.34
N LEU A 340 1.35 11.55 -14.24
CA LEU A 340 0.65 11.38 -12.97
C LEU A 340 0.13 12.72 -12.39
N ASP A 341 0.66 13.84 -12.84
CA ASP A 341 0.19 15.21 -12.54
C ASP A 341 -0.83 15.74 -13.55
N GLY A 342 -1.29 14.91 -14.50
CA GLY A 342 -2.46 15.15 -15.32
C GLY A 342 -2.21 15.80 -16.69
N TYR A 343 -0.96 15.93 -17.17
CA TYR A 343 -0.70 16.38 -18.54
C TYR A 343 -0.96 15.26 -19.54
N MET A 344 -1.76 15.52 -20.57
CA MET A 344 -2.19 14.56 -21.57
C MET A 344 -1.50 14.79 -22.92
N ASN A 345 -1.09 13.69 -23.56
CA ASN A 345 -0.71 13.62 -24.96
C ASN A 345 -1.33 12.33 -25.54
N ILE A 346 -2.57 12.44 -26.00
CA ILE A 346 -3.38 11.30 -26.43
C ILE A 346 -3.72 11.46 -27.90
N GLY A 347 -3.41 10.43 -28.69
CA GLY A 347 -3.89 10.25 -30.02
C GLY A 347 -5.17 9.43 -30.05
N MET A 348 -6.19 9.92 -30.76
CA MET A 348 -7.44 9.22 -30.97
C MET A 348 -7.76 9.16 -32.46
N ARG A 349 -8.29 8.05 -32.93
CA ARG A 349 -8.94 7.94 -34.23
C ARG A 349 -10.38 7.55 -34.02
N LEU A 350 -11.31 8.45 -34.35
CA LEU A 350 -12.75 8.19 -34.26
C LEU A 350 -13.23 7.46 -35.53
N GLY A 351 -13.25 6.14 -35.48
CA GLY A 351 -13.74 5.33 -36.60
C GLY A 351 -15.25 5.49 -36.82
N LEU A 352 -15.65 5.91 -38.02
CA LEU A 352 -17.02 6.22 -38.37
C LEU A 352 -17.87 4.96 -38.59
N PRO A 353 -19.17 4.99 -38.28
CA PRO A 353 -20.12 3.93 -38.61
C PRO A 353 -20.13 3.63 -40.12
N PRO A 354 -20.48 2.37 -40.53
CA PRO A 354 -20.78 1.22 -39.66
C PRO A 354 -19.54 0.43 -39.27
N PHE A 355 -18.44 0.49 -40.02
CA PHE A 355 -17.31 -0.41 -39.89
C PHE A 355 -16.03 0.21 -39.27
N GLY A 356 -15.99 1.55 -39.16
CA GLY A 356 -14.80 2.25 -38.64
C GLY A 356 -13.60 2.27 -39.59
N ILE A 357 -13.80 1.94 -40.89
CA ILE A 357 -12.76 1.92 -41.93
C ILE A 357 -12.26 3.34 -42.18
N ILE A 358 -13.19 4.28 -42.29
CA ILE A 358 -12.89 5.72 -42.34
C ILE A 358 -12.92 6.24 -40.91
N GLY A 359 -11.99 7.10 -40.54
CA GLY A 359 -11.95 7.67 -39.21
C GLY A 359 -11.34 9.04 -39.20
N ILE A 360 -11.78 9.85 -38.25
CA ILE A 360 -11.30 11.20 -38.01
C ILE A 360 -10.12 11.12 -37.04
N PRO A 361 -8.92 11.55 -37.41
CA PRO A 361 -7.79 11.64 -36.49
C PRO A 361 -7.97 12.85 -35.56
N ILE A 362 -7.68 12.63 -34.27
CA ILE A 362 -7.86 13.62 -33.20
C ILE A 362 -6.66 13.55 -32.30
N LYS A 363 -6.12 14.71 -31.95
CA LYS A 363 -5.06 14.85 -30.96
C LYS A 363 -5.55 15.62 -29.77
N VAL A 364 -5.18 15.15 -28.57
CA VAL A 364 -5.52 15.79 -27.29
C VAL A 364 -4.22 16.05 -26.55
N THR A 365 -3.94 17.33 -26.27
CA THR A 365 -2.72 17.74 -25.57
C THR A 365 -3.02 18.78 -24.51
N GLY A 366 -2.24 18.80 -23.44
CA GLY A 366 -2.33 19.79 -22.37
C GLY A 366 -2.76 19.21 -21.02
N PRO A 367 -2.85 20.05 -19.99
CA PRO A 367 -3.34 19.67 -18.67
C PRO A 367 -4.78 19.17 -18.71
N SER A 368 -5.14 18.24 -17.84
CA SER A 368 -6.47 17.58 -17.82
C SER A 368 -7.66 18.52 -17.58
N ASP A 369 -7.41 19.71 -17.08
CA ASP A 369 -8.41 20.76 -16.85
C ASP A 369 -8.52 21.78 -18.02
N THR A 370 -7.45 21.94 -18.81
CA THR A 370 -7.32 22.97 -19.86
C THR A 370 -6.75 22.43 -21.17
N PHE A 371 -6.98 21.15 -21.48
CA PHE A 371 -6.46 20.51 -22.68
C PHE A 371 -7.04 21.10 -23.98
N GLU A 372 -6.29 20.90 -25.06
CA GLU A 372 -6.68 21.27 -26.42
C GLU A 372 -7.04 20.01 -27.24
N VAL A 373 -8.04 20.18 -28.14
CA VAL A 373 -8.46 19.13 -29.06
C VAL A 373 -8.24 19.62 -30.49
N GLU A 374 -7.39 18.93 -31.21
CA GLU A 374 -7.11 19.18 -32.62
C GLU A 374 -7.64 18.04 -33.50
N VAL A 375 -8.42 18.38 -34.53
CA VAL A 375 -9.01 17.43 -35.47
C VAL A 375 -8.24 17.43 -36.79
N GLY A 376 -7.94 16.25 -37.35
CA GLY A 376 -7.24 16.12 -38.62
C GLY A 376 -5.72 16.10 -38.53
N LYS A 377 -5.14 16.23 -37.31
CA LYS A 377 -3.69 16.39 -37.14
C LYS A 377 -2.94 15.20 -36.50
N TYR A 378 -3.66 14.15 -36.08
CA TYR A 378 -3.01 13.00 -35.45
C TYR A 378 -2.49 12.02 -36.51
N GLN A 379 -1.17 11.76 -36.50
CA GLN A 379 -0.52 10.64 -37.19
C GLN A 379 0.27 9.83 -36.15
N LYS A 380 0.46 8.54 -36.40
CA LYS A 380 1.13 7.64 -35.42
C LYS A 380 2.56 8.09 -35.13
N GLU A 381 3.23 8.61 -36.15
CA GLU A 381 4.60 9.15 -36.09
C GLU A 381 4.70 10.38 -35.17
N ASP A 382 3.61 11.13 -34.98
CA ASP A 382 3.58 12.31 -34.10
C ASP A 382 3.78 11.98 -32.61
N LEU A 383 3.55 10.72 -32.18
CA LEU A 383 3.80 10.30 -30.80
C LEU A 383 5.26 10.00 -30.52
N ASP A 384 6.01 9.55 -31.54
CA ASP A 384 7.42 9.19 -31.40
C ASP A 384 8.35 10.42 -31.51
N GLU A 385 7.93 11.49 -32.24
CA GLU A 385 8.72 12.73 -32.42
C GLU A 385 8.58 13.76 -31.27
N LYS A 386 7.60 13.63 -30.37
CA LYS A 386 7.28 14.64 -29.33
C LYS A 386 7.65 14.26 -27.90
N ASP A 387 8.55 13.32 -27.70
CA ASP A 387 9.18 13.10 -26.40
C ASP A 387 9.90 14.39 -25.92
N ASP A 388 10.35 15.25 -26.84
CA ASP A 388 11.05 16.49 -26.53
C ASP A 388 10.10 17.58 -25.93
N GLU A 389 8.91 17.80 -26.49
CA GLU A 389 7.95 18.78 -25.93
C GLU A 389 7.43 18.36 -24.55
N PHE A 390 7.25 17.05 -24.36
CA PHE A 390 6.84 16.48 -23.08
C PHE A 390 7.95 16.62 -22.03
N THR A 391 9.19 16.40 -22.43
CA THR A 391 10.39 16.58 -21.59
C THR A 391 10.56 18.06 -21.22
N ASP A 392 10.30 18.99 -22.15
CA ASP A 392 10.40 20.44 -21.90
C ASP A 392 9.29 20.93 -20.96
N TYR A 393 8.07 20.38 -21.07
CA TYR A 393 7.01 20.65 -20.10
C TYR A 393 7.37 20.16 -18.69
N GLN A 394 7.93 18.95 -18.56
CA GLN A 394 8.40 18.45 -17.28
C GLN A 394 9.51 19.33 -16.68
N LYS A 395 10.44 19.81 -17.49
CA LYS A 395 11.49 20.76 -17.05
C LYS A 395 10.88 22.08 -16.57
N SER A 396 9.89 22.62 -17.29
CA SER A 396 9.21 23.87 -16.90
C SER A 396 8.51 23.75 -15.55
N LEU A 397 7.86 22.61 -15.26
CA LEU A 397 7.24 22.34 -13.97
C LEU A 397 8.27 22.21 -12.83
N GLU A 398 9.42 21.60 -13.10
CA GLU A 398 10.52 21.54 -12.12
C GLU A 398 11.09 22.92 -11.81
N GLU A 399 11.27 23.76 -12.82
CA GLU A 399 11.72 25.15 -12.63
C GLU A 399 10.71 26.00 -11.87
N GLU A 400 9.40 25.83 -12.13
CA GLU A 400 8.34 26.53 -11.38
C GLU A 400 8.30 26.10 -9.90
N LYS A 401 8.43 24.80 -9.63
CA LYS A 401 8.51 24.28 -8.25
C LYS A 401 9.74 24.79 -7.51
N LEU A 402 10.90 24.80 -8.15
CA LEU A 402 12.13 25.35 -7.57
C LEU A 402 12.00 26.86 -7.27
N LYS A 403 11.30 27.62 -8.13
CA LYS A 403 11.02 29.04 -7.88
C LYS A 403 10.07 29.23 -6.70
N GLN A 404 9.03 28.39 -6.55
CA GLN A 404 8.11 28.44 -5.42
C GLN A 404 8.77 28.06 -4.10
N GLU A 405 9.62 27.03 -4.09
CA GLU A 405 10.42 26.64 -2.92
C GLU A 405 11.42 27.71 -2.52
N ALA A 406 12.06 28.36 -3.50
CA ALA A 406 13.00 29.47 -3.24
C ALA A 406 12.33 30.73 -2.68
N VAL A 407 11.04 30.94 -2.95
CA VAL A 407 10.24 32.03 -2.37
C VAL A 407 9.82 31.71 -0.93
N GLN A 408 9.49 30.44 -0.63
CA GLN A 408 9.12 30.02 0.72
C GLN A 408 10.32 30.00 1.71
N VAL A 409 11.53 29.83 1.20
CA VAL A 409 12.76 29.89 2.06
C VAL A 409 13.19 31.33 2.38
N LYS A 410 12.63 32.34 1.69
CA LYS A 410 12.93 33.76 1.91
C LYS A 410 11.89 34.51 2.76
N GLN A 411 10.84 33.85 3.19
CA GLN A 411 9.89 34.29 4.21
C GLN A 411 10.14 33.56 5.54
#